data_8805fff685ccd94ee8658e62022b3206
#
_entry.id   8805fff685ccd94ee8658e62022b3206
#
_cell.length_a   1.000
_cell.length_b   1.000
_cell.length_c   1.000
_cell.angle_alpha   90.00
_cell.angle_beta   90.00
_cell.angle_gamma   90.00
#
_symmetry.space_group_name_H-M   'P 1'
#
loop_
_entity.id
_entity.type
_entity.pdbx_description
1 polymer ?
#
loop_
_entity_poly.entity_id
_entity_poly.type
_entity_poly.pdbx_seq_one_letter_code
_entity_poly.pdbx_strand_id
1 'polypeptide(L)'
;SATRRAWSDGSGQDQSRHAINGMLTSLDPHSSFLDARNFRDMQVQTRGEFGGLGIEVTQEDGQIKVVAPIDDTPASKAGILANDLITHIDNEPVQGLTLQQAVEKMRGPVGSGIVIRVNRTGQNPQDIRITRDRIVIRAVRSRIEGEDIGYLRVTQFNEQTTENLRRAIEEIRAKAPGDQLKGYILDLRNNPGGLLDQSISVSDAFLERGEIVSTRGRNAEETQRWNARAGDLTQGKPVIVLINGGSASASEIVAGALQDHRRATVLGTRSFGKGSVQTIIPLGSQGALRLTTARYYTPSGRSIQARGIDPDIVLEQPVPEELRARVSENRGEAGLRGHLNSGQQQEERSASSVYVPREQKDDVQINTALELLRGTKTDPKFPPQPRRAEATPASPATPAAPAAPTTRQ
;
A
#
# COMPACT_ATOMS: atom_id res chain seq x y z
N SER A 1 -2.99 4.27 50.95
CA SER A 1 -1.72 4.69 50.42
C SER A 1 -1.84 5.05 48.94
N ALA A 2 -1.24 6.14 48.53
CA ALA A 2 -1.34 6.71 47.19
C ALA A 2 -0.94 5.72 46.06
N THR A 3 -0.01 4.83 46.30
CA THR A 3 0.45 3.79 45.37
C THR A 3 -0.62 2.75 44.96
N ARG A 4 -1.56 2.41 45.84
CA ARG A 4 -2.65 1.47 45.49
C ARG A 4 -3.76 2.11 44.65
N ARG A 5 -3.99 3.43 44.77
CA ARG A 5 -5.01 4.13 43.95
C ARG A 5 -4.56 4.35 42.51
N ALA A 6 -3.25 4.58 42.27
CA ALA A 6 -2.72 4.75 40.91
C ALA A 6 -2.88 3.51 40.00
N TRP A 7 -3.02 2.31 40.60
CA TRP A 7 -3.24 1.07 39.87
C TRP A 7 -4.71 0.81 39.55
N SER A 8 -5.65 1.50 40.21
CA SER A 8 -7.09 1.32 39.99
C SER A 8 -7.71 2.28 38.96
N ASP A 9 -6.99 3.33 38.54
CA ASP A 9 -7.54 4.46 37.78
C ASP A 9 -7.11 4.50 36.29
N GLY A 10 -6.86 3.35 35.64
CA GLY A 10 -6.46 3.30 34.22
C GLY A 10 -5.00 3.72 33.96
N SER A 11 -4.41 4.51 34.85
CA SER A 11 -3.01 4.99 34.73
C SER A 11 -1.98 3.85 34.72
N GLY A 12 -2.26 2.74 35.42
CA GLY A 12 -1.40 1.56 35.47
C GLY A 12 -1.41 0.77 34.15
N GLN A 13 -2.52 0.73 33.45
CA GLN A 13 -2.61 0.07 32.13
C GLN A 13 -1.86 0.88 31.06
N ASP A 14 -1.97 2.22 31.09
CA ASP A 14 -1.26 3.08 30.16
C ASP A 14 0.24 3.04 30.39
N GLN A 15 0.71 3.02 31.65
CA GLN A 15 2.13 2.84 31.97
C GLN A 15 2.67 1.50 31.48
N SER A 16 1.92 0.40 31.67
CA SER A 16 2.30 -0.93 31.18
C SER A 16 2.40 -0.96 29.64
N ARG A 17 1.45 -0.32 28.94
CA ARG A 17 1.49 -0.18 27.47
C ARG A 17 2.72 0.58 27.00
N HIS A 18 3.05 1.70 27.65
CA HIS A 18 4.25 2.48 27.32
C HIS A 18 5.52 1.67 27.53
N ALA A 19 5.62 0.92 28.63
CA ALA A 19 6.76 0.06 28.90
C ALA A 19 6.92 -1.05 27.84
N ILE A 20 5.83 -1.75 27.49
CA ILE A 20 5.82 -2.79 26.45
C ILE A 20 6.22 -2.18 25.10
N ASN A 21 5.62 -1.05 24.70
CA ASN A 21 5.98 -0.39 23.46
C ASN A 21 7.45 0.08 23.46
N GLY A 22 7.97 0.59 24.57
CA GLY A 22 9.36 0.96 24.70
C GLY A 22 10.32 -0.21 24.47
N MET A 23 10.00 -1.40 24.99
CA MET A 23 10.76 -2.62 24.73
C MET A 23 10.70 -3.02 23.25
N LEU A 24 9.51 -3.01 22.65
CA LEU A 24 9.33 -3.44 21.26
C LEU A 24 9.96 -2.48 20.26
N THR A 25 9.77 -1.18 20.44
CA THR A 25 10.38 -0.15 19.57
C THR A 25 11.91 -0.07 19.70
N SER A 26 12.49 -0.65 20.76
CA SER A 26 13.94 -0.80 20.86
C SER A 26 14.50 -1.88 19.93
N LEU A 27 13.67 -2.80 19.43
CA LEU A 27 14.06 -3.84 18.49
C LEU A 27 14.22 -3.26 17.07
N ASP A 28 13.20 -2.55 16.62
CA ASP A 28 13.13 -1.85 15.33
C ASP A 28 11.93 -0.88 15.33
N PRO A 29 11.85 0.08 14.36
CA PRO A 29 10.79 1.08 14.34
C PRO A 29 9.40 0.54 13.95
N HIS A 30 9.29 -0.72 13.53
CA HIS A 30 8.03 -1.34 13.07
C HIS A 30 7.45 -2.34 14.05
N SER A 31 8.25 -2.81 15.02
CA SER A 31 7.77 -3.67 16.10
C SER A 31 7.00 -2.86 17.15
N SER A 32 5.81 -3.32 17.52
CA SER A 32 4.92 -2.60 18.45
C SER A 32 3.89 -3.51 19.09
N PHE A 33 3.35 -3.06 20.22
CA PHE A 33 2.12 -3.63 20.80
C PHE A 33 0.91 -2.88 20.25
N LEU A 34 -0.03 -3.63 19.73
CA LEU A 34 -1.34 -3.14 19.29
C LEU A 34 -2.34 -3.47 20.40
N ASP A 35 -2.87 -2.49 21.10
CA ASP A 35 -3.98 -2.73 22.02
C ASP A 35 -5.23 -3.23 21.26
N ALA A 36 -6.25 -3.66 21.98
CA ALA A 36 -7.45 -4.23 21.38
C ALA A 36 -8.13 -3.30 20.35
N ARG A 37 -8.02 -1.98 20.54
CA ARG A 37 -8.57 -0.99 19.64
C ARG A 37 -7.73 -0.87 18.37
N ASN A 38 -6.44 -0.59 18.50
CA ASN A 38 -5.50 -0.48 17.38
C ASN A 38 -5.44 -1.79 16.57
N PHE A 39 -5.58 -2.94 17.23
CA PHE A 39 -5.67 -4.22 16.55
C PHE A 39 -6.95 -4.35 15.73
N ARG A 40 -8.12 -3.92 16.24
CA ARG A 40 -9.37 -3.89 15.45
C ARG A 40 -9.28 -2.94 14.27
N ASP A 41 -8.72 -1.74 14.45
CA ASP A 41 -8.53 -0.78 13.37
C ASP A 41 -7.61 -1.33 12.27
N MET A 42 -6.52 -1.98 12.66
CA MET A 42 -5.65 -2.69 11.72
C MET A 42 -6.41 -3.79 10.97
N GLN A 43 -7.24 -4.60 11.64
CA GLN A 43 -8.05 -5.63 10.99
C GLN A 43 -9.05 -5.04 9.99
N VAL A 44 -9.67 -3.91 10.30
CA VAL A 44 -10.56 -3.19 9.38
C VAL A 44 -9.80 -2.75 8.13
N GLN A 45 -8.63 -2.15 8.29
CA GLN A 45 -7.81 -1.72 7.15
C GLN A 45 -7.33 -2.92 6.33
N THR A 46 -6.98 -4.02 6.98
CA THR A 46 -6.56 -5.27 6.33
C THR A 46 -7.68 -5.88 5.50
N ARG A 47 -8.88 -5.97 6.05
CA ARG A 47 -10.06 -6.47 5.32
C ARG A 47 -10.48 -5.53 4.20
N GLY A 48 -10.19 -4.23 4.34
CA GLY A 48 -10.62 -3.21 3.40
C GLY A 48 -12.12 -2.92 3.44
N GLU A 49 -12.78 -3.32 4.53
CA GLU A 49 -14.21 -3.10 4.74
C GLU A 49 -14.58 -3.03 6.22
N PHE A 50 -15.66 -2.33 6.52
CA PHE A 50 -16.19 -2.21 7.88
C PHE A 50 -17.70 -1.94 7.87
N GLY A 51 -18.37 -2.27 8.97
CA GLY A 51 -19.76 -1.89 9.16
C GLY A 51 -19.87 -0.43 9.58
N GLY A 52 -20.65 0.35 8.84
CA GLY A 52 -20.76 1.79 9.06
C GLY A 52 -21.81 2.47 8.19
N LEU A 53 -21.69 3.79 8.07
CA LEU A 53 -22.64 4.64 7.35
C LEU A 53 -22.16 5.03 5.96
N GLY A 54 -20.84 5.07 5.73
CA GLY A 54 -20.25 5.56 4.49
C GLY A 54 -20.24 7.09 4.42
N ILE A 55 -19.70 7.75 5.45
CA ILE A 55 -19.56 9.19 5.54
C ILE A 55 -18.09 9.54 5.75
N GLU A 56 -17.61 10.51 5.00
CA GLU A 56 -16.37 11.19 5.28
C GLU A 56 -16.64 12.38 6.19
N VAL A 57 -15.98 12.45 7.34
CA VAL A 57 -16.22 13.48 8.36
C VAL A 57 -14.91 14.14 8.78
N THR A 58 -15.03 15.41 9.20
CA THR A 58 -13.95 16.19 9.82
C THR A 58 -14.43 16.80 11.12
N GLN A 59 -13.51 17.32 11.91
CA GLN A 59 -13.85 18.12 13.10
C GLN A 59 -13.45 19.57 12.83
N GLU A 60 -14.42 20.47 12.95
CA GLU A 60 -14.26 21.91 12.77
C GLU A 60 -14.95 22.61 13.95
N ASP A 61 -14.23 23.47 14.66
CA ASP A 61 -14.71 24.21 15.84
C ASP A 61 -15.40 23.32 16.91
N GLY A 62 -14.86 22.12 17.13
CA GLY A 62 -15.41 21.15 18.09
C GLY A 62 -16.68 20.42 17.63
N GLN A 63 -17.12 20.65 16.40
CA GLN A 63 -18.28 19.99 15.78
C GLN A 63 -17.85 18.93 14.76
N ILE A 64 -18.66 17.91 14.58
CA ILE A 64 -18.44 16.87 13.56
C ILE A 64 -19.17 17.28 12.28
N LYS A 65 -18.41 17.58 11.24
CA LYS A 65 -18.94 18.04 9.95
C LYS A 65 -18.79 16.96 8.90
N VAL A 66 -19.83 16.73 8.13
CA VAL A 66 -19.82 15.86 6.97
C VAL A 66 -19.06 16.55 5.84
N VAL A 67 -17.95 15.96 5.39
CA VAL A 67 -17.23 16.40 4.19
C VAL A 67 -18.01 15.94 2.97
N ALA A 68 -18.33 14.65 2.89
CA ALA A 68 -19.19 14.07 1.85
C ALA A 68 -19.75 12.72 2.30
N PRO A 69 -20.97 12.35 1.93
CA PRO A 69 -21.40 10.96 1.92
C PRO A 69 -20.69 10.23 0.76
N ILE A 70 -20.34 8.97 0.97
CA ILE A 70 -19.80 8.11 -0.09
C ILE A 70 -20.98 7.59 -0.92
N ASP A 71 -20.88 7.66 -2.24
CA ASP A 71 -21.91 7.20 -3.15
C ASP A 71 -22.31 5.74 -2.89
N ASP A 72 -23.59 5.42 -3.10
CA ASP A 72 -24.18 4.10 -2.91
C ASP A 72 -24.18 3.53 -1.49
N THR A 73 -23.74 4.30 -0.51
CA THR A 73 -23.71 3.91 0.90
C THR A 73 -25.02 4.23 1.64
N PRO A 74 -25.25 3.66 2.83
CA PRO A 74 -26.42 3.95 3.65
C PRO A 74 -26.66 5.43 3.90
N ALA A 75 -25.60 6.20 4.17
CA ALA A 75 -25.72 7.63 4.44
C ALA A 75 -26.18 8.43 3.21
N SER A 76 -25.62 8.12 2.04
CA SER A 76 -26.03 8.72 0.77
C SER A 76 -27.51 8.43 0.48
N LYS A 77 -27.92 7.18 0.65
CA LYS A 77 -29.33 6.76 0.44
C LYS A 77 -30.30 7.36 1.46
N ALA A 78 -29.83 7.61 2.69
CA ALA A 78 -30.61 8.24 3.76
C ALA A 78 -30.70 9.79 3.65
N GLY A 79 -30.00 10.39 2.67
CA GLY A 79 -30.06 11.82 2.43
C GLY A 79 -29.15 12.67 3.32
N ILE A 80 -28.07 12.09 3.84
CA ILE A 80 -26.96 12.86 4.42
C ILE A 80 -26.29 13.66 3.31
N LEU A 81 -25.98 14.92 3.56
CA LEU A 81 -25.39 15.85 2.58
C LEU A 81 -24.03 16.37 3.07
N ALA A 82 -23.22 16.83 2.13
CA ALA A 82 -22.02 17.60 2.45
C ALA A 82 -22.37 18.84 3.25
N ASN A 83 -21.53 19.19 4.22
CA ASN A 83 -21.69 20.28 5.19
C ASN A 83 -22.78 20.08 6.25
N ASP A 84 -23.45 18.93 6.34
CA ASP A 84 -24.27 18.60 7.49
C ASP A 84 -23.42 18.61 8.77
N LEU A 85 -23.91 19.20 9.85
CA LEU A 85 -23.29 19.18 11.16
C LEU A 85 -23.96 18.10 12.02
N ILE A 86 -23.22 17.07 12.37
CA ILE A 86 -23.71 16.00 13.24
C ILE A 86 -23.67 16.51 14.69
N THR A 87 -24.81 16.55 15.34
CA THR A 87 -24.95 17.04 16.71
C THR A 87 -25.19 15.93 17.72
N HIS A 88 -25.87 14.83 17.31
CA HIS A 88 -26.13 13.69 18.17
C HIS A 88 -25.98 12.38 17.38
N ILE A 89 -25.57 11.33 18.11
CA ILE A 89 -25.51 9.95 17.65
C ILE A 89 -26.30 9.12 18.68
N ASP A 90 -27.37 8.44 18.25
CA ASP A 90 -28.29 7.68 19.12
C ASP A 90 -28.76 8.48 20.36
N ASN A 91 -29.17 9.74 20.12
CA ASN A 91 -29.58 10.72 21.12
C ASN A 91 -28.47 11.21 22.09
N GLU A 92 -27.23 10.73 21.95
CA GLU A 92 -26.10 11.25 22.71
C GLU A 92 -25.43 12.42 21.98
N PRO A 93 -25.18 13.55 22.65
CA PRO A 93 -24.52 14.68 22.02
C PRO A 93 -23.08 14.35 21.64
N VAL A 94 -22.63 14.81 20.46
CA VAL A 94 -21.25 14.64 20.01
C VAL A 94 -20.31 15.71 20.56
N GLN A 95 -20.84 16.75 21.20
CA GLN A 95 -20.05 17.81 21.80
C GLN A 95 -19.07 17.25 22.84
N GLY A 96 -17.79 17.60 22.73
CA GLY A 96 -16.73 17.11 23.61
C GLY A 96 -16.14 15.75 23.21
N LEU A 97 -16.70 15.08 22.20
CA LEU A 97 -16.06 13.90 21.61
C LEU A 97 -14.92 14.31 20.66
N THR A 98 -13.87 13.52 20.63
CA THR A 98 -12.90 13.58 19.52
C THR A 98 -13.53 13.05 18.24
N LEU A 99 -13.00 13.46 17.07
CA LEU A 99 -13.43 12.92 15.78
C LEU A 99 -13.44 11.38 15.77
N GLN A 100 -12.40 10.77 16.33
CA GLN A 100 -12.26 9.33 16.39
C GLN A 100 -13.34 8.65 17.25
N GLN A 101 -13.69 9.24 18.41
CA GLN A 101 -14.77 8.74 19.26
C GLN A 101 -16.12 8.81 18.55
N ALA A 102 -16.39 9.90 17.82
CA ALA A 102 -17.59 10.03 17.01
C ALA A 102 -17.64 8.99 15.88
N VAL A 103 -16.53 8.79 15.17
CA VAL A 103 -16.42 7.75 14.11
C VAL A 103 -16.66 6.35 14.68
N GLU A 104 -16.13 6.04 15.87
CA GLU A 104 -16.36 4.74 16.51
C GLU A 104 -17.84 4.51 16.86
N LYS A 105 -18.54 5.54 17.35
CA LYS A 105 -19.98 5.45 17.61
C LYS A 105 -20.79 5.25 16.32
N MET A 106 -20.35 5.84 15.20
CA MET A 106 -20.99 5.68 13.90
C MET A 106 -20.74 4.31 13.28
N ARG A 107 -19.60 3.66 13.58
CA ARG A 107 -19.31 2.26 13.18
C ARG A 107 -20.15 1.28 14.02
N GLY A 108 -20.29 0.05 13.52
CA GLY A 108 -20.97 -1.01 14.23
C GLY A 108 -21.31 -2.20 13.33
N PRO A 109 -21.98 -3.23 13.87
CA PRO A 109 -22.34 -4.40 13.09
C PRO A 109 -23.21 -4.06 11.89
N VAL A 110 -22.95 -4.71 10.74
CA VAL A 110 -23.80 -4.62 9.54
C VAL A 110 -25.22 -5.01 9.91
N GLY A 111 -26.21 -4.26 9.42
CA GLY A 111 -27.63 -4.45 9.73
C GLY A 111 -28.13 -3.78 11.01
N SER A 112 -27.22 -3.23 11.85
CA SER A 112 -27.63 -2.49 13.06
C SER A 112 -28.11 -1.07 12.72
N GLY A 113 -29.16 -0.62 13.39
CA GLY A 113 -29.69 0.74 13.26
C GLY A 113 -28.89 1.76 14.05
N ILE A 114 -28.92 3.01 13.59
CA ILE A 114 -28.38 4.19 14.27
C ILE A 114 -29.23 5.41 13.91
N VAL A 115 -29.33 6.37 14.81
CA VAL A 115 -29.97 7.66 14.55
C VAL A 115 -28.93 8.76 14.60
N ILE A 116 -28.80 9.52 13.51
CA ILE A 116 -27.91 10.65 13.39
C ILE A 116 -28.75 11.92 13.35
N ARG A 117 -28.56 12.83 14.31
CA ARG A 117 -29.15 14.16 14.25
C ARG A 117 -28.21 15.11 13.56
N VAL A 118 -28.70 15.72 12.48
CA VAL A 118 -27.95 16.70 11.69
C VAL A 118 -28.58 18.06 11.77
N ASN A 119 -27.73 19.10 11.82
CA ASN A 119 -28.12 20.49 11.59
C ASN A 119 -27.67 20.87 10.19
N ARG A 120 -28.62 21.39 9.42
CA ARG A 120 -28.39 21.86 8.05
C ARG A 120 -28.78 23.36 7.98
N THR A 121 -27.93 24.16 7.36
CA THR A 121 -28.14 25.59 7.24
C THR A 121 -29.52 25.89 6.63
N GLY A 122 -30.31 26.71 7.31
CA GLY A 122 -31.66 27.09 6.85
C GLY A 122 -32.77 26.06 7.06
N GLN A 123 -32.50 24.98 7.80
CA GLN A 123 -33.46 23.92 8.12
C GLN A 123 -33.51 23.62 9.62
N ASN A 124 -34.61 23.07 10.09
CA ASN A 124 -34.70 22.54 11.44
C ASN A 124 -33.82 21.29 11.59
N PRO A 125 -33.28 21.01 12.80
CA PRO A 125 -32.57 19.78 13.07
C PRO A 125 -33.39 18.55 12.64
N GLN A 126 -32.70 17.57 11.99
CA GLN A 126 -33.36 16.38 11.49
C GLN A 126 -32.72 15.12 12.09
N ASP A 127 -33.56 14.19 12.53
CA ASP A 127 -33.15 12.87 12.94
C ASP A 127 -33.22 11.93 11.75
N ILE A 128 -32.07 11.45 11.30
CA ILE A 128 -31.95 10.56 10.15
C ILE A 128 -31.62 9.15 10.68
N ARG A 129 -32.55 8.22 10.47
CA ARG A 129 -32.33 6.82 10.82
C ARG A 129 -31.62 6.12 9.68
N ILE A 130 -30.51 5.45 9.99
CA ILE A 130 -29.66 4.77 9.03
C ILE A 130 -29.42 3.33 9.53
N THR A 131 -29.50 2.36 8.62
CA THR A 131 -29.05 1.00 8.91
C THR A 131 -27.63 0.85 8.42
N ARG A 132 -26.69 0.47 9.32
CA ARG A 132 -25.28 0.26 8.95
C ARG A 132 -25.15 -0.85 7.92
N ASP A 133 -24.29 -0.64 6.97
CA ASP A 133 -23.96 -1.63 5.94
C ASP A 133 -22.45 -1.78 5.80
N ARG A 134 -22.04 -2.72 4.96
CA ARG A 134 -20.65 -2.94 4.61
C ARG A 134 -20.12 -1.79 3.77
N ILE A 135 -19.18 -1.03 4.31
CA ILE A 135 -18.50 0.06 3.63
C ILE A 135 -17.16 -0.45 3.12
N VAL A 136 -16.96 -0.44 1.82
CA VAL A 136 -15.73 -0.92 1.18
C VAL A 136 -14.74 0.23 1.01
N ILE A 137 -13.51 0.03 1.47
CA ILE A 137 -12.40 0.96 1.27
C ILE A 137 -11.86 0.74 -0.16
N ARG A 138 -12.06 1.69 -1.04
CA ARG A 138 -11.59 1.61 -2.42
C ARG A 138 -10.06 1.67 -2.47
N ALA A 139 -9.42 0.49 -2.51
CA ALA A 139 -7.97 0.38 -2.63
C ALA A 139 -7.47 0.65 -4.06
N VAL A 140 -8.32 0.46 -5.07
CA VAL A 140 -8.00 0.68 -6.48
C VAL A 140 -8.93 1.72 -7.07
N ARG A 141 -8.36 2.67 -7.80
CA ARG A 141 -9.07 3.65 -8.63
C ARG A 141 -8.57 3.50 -10.06
N SER A 142 -9.47 3.57 -11.03
CA SER A 142 -9.11 3.41 -12.44
C SER A 142 -9.82 4.43 -13.31
N ARG A 143 -9.20 4.75 -14.44
CA ARG A 143 -9.75 5.56 -15.51
C ARG A 143 -9.03 5.28 -16.82
N ILE A 144 -9.57 5.74 -17.92
CA ILE A 144 -8.88 5.76 -19.19
C ILE A 144 -8.39 7.18 -19.42
N GLU A 145 -7.10 7.33 -19.69
CA GLU A 145 -6.45 8.57 -20.03
C GLU A 145 -6.50 8.79 -21.56
N GLY A 146 -7.24 9.81 -21.97
CA GLY A 146 -7.63 9.94 -23.37
C GLY A 146 -8.54 8.78 -23.76
N GLU A 147 -8.19 8.08 -24.82
CA GLU A 147 -8.95 6.89 -25.27
C GLU A 147 -8.08 5.63 -25.33
N ASP A 148 -6.80 5.75 -24.93
CA ASP A 148 -5.75 4.81 -25.34
C ASP A 148 -4.85 4.28 -24.19
N ILE A 149 -4.94 4.83 -22.95
CA ILE A 149 -4.11 4.40 -21.84
C ILE A 149 -4.98 4.05 -20.62
N GLY A 150 -4.76 2.86 -20.07
CA GLY A 150 -5.36 2.45 -18.80
C GLY A 150 -4.59 3.01 -17.61
N TYR A 151 -5.23 3.80 -16.75
CA TYR A 151 -4.64 4.28 -15.51
C TYR A 151 -5.22 3.52 -14.33
N LEU A 152 -4.33 2.94 -13.51
CA LEU A 152 -4.63 2.11 -12.36
C LEU A 152 -3.88 2.66 -11.15
N ARG A 153 -4.58 3.23 -10.18
CA ARG A 153 -3.99 3.70 -8.93
C ARG A 153 -4.32 2.75 -7.82
N VAL A 154 -3.29 2.16 -7.20
CA VAL A 154 -3.41 1.34 -6.00
C VAL A 154 -2.96 2.16 -4.81
N THR A 155 -3.88 2.44 -3.87
CA THR A 155 -3.62 3.31 -2.71
C THR A 155 -3.13 2.54 -1.48
N GLN A 156 -3.46 1.25 -1.39
CA GLN A 156 -3.04 0.33 -0.34
C GLN A 156 -3.26 -1.12 -0.77
N PHE A 157 -2.68 -2.07 -0.04
CA PHE A 157 -2.86 -3.50 -0.27
C PHE A 157 -3.69 -4.12 0.86
N ASN A 158 -5.01 -4.22 0.66
CA ASN A 158 -5.95 -4.91 1.53
C ASN A 158 -6.56 -6.13 0.81
N GLU A 159 -7.37 -6.94 1.49
CA GLU A 159 -7.95 -8.18 0.94
C GLU A 159 -8.77 -7.98 -0.36
N GLN A 160 -9.21 -6.75 -0.65
CA GLN A 160 -10.02 -6.41 -1.83
C GLN A 160 -9.17 -5.95 -3.02
N THR A 161 -7.86 -5.72 -2.83
CA THR A 161 -7.02 -5.01 -3.81
C THR A 161 -6.89 -5.76 -5.12
N THR A 162 -6.59 -7.06 -5.08
CA THR A 162 -6.39 -7.87 -6.30
C THR A 162 -7.68 -7.98 -7.12
N GLU A 163 -8.80 -8.23 -6.45
CA GLU A 163 -10.10 -8.34 -7.14
C GLU A 163 -10.52 -7.00 -7.76
N ASN A 164 -10.33 -5.91 -7.03
CA ASN A 164 -10.61 -4.56 -7.55
C ASN A 164 -9.71 -4.20 -8.74
N LEU A 165 -8.42 -4.60 -8.70
CA LEU A 165 -7.50 -4.40 -9.81
C LEU A 165 -7.92 -5.21 -11.05
N ARG A 166 -8.25 -6.48 -10.87
CA ARG A 166 -8.74 -7.35 -11.94
C ARG A 166 -9.95 -6.75 -12.65
N ARG A 167 -10.96 -6.37 -11.87
CA ARG A 167 -12.16 -5.71 -12.38
C ARG A 167 -11.84 -4.40 -13.11
N ALA A 168 -10.96 -3.58 -12.56
CA ALA A 168 -10.53 -2.32 -13.18
C ALA A 168 -9.87 -2.55 -14.55
N ILE A 169 -9.01 -3.55 -14.68
CA ILE A 169 -8.37 -3.92 -15.96
C ILE A 169 -9.42 -4.42 -16.95
N GLU A 170 -10.37 -5.26 -16.53
CA GLU A 170 -11.45 -5.76 -17.37
C GLU A 170 -12.37 -4.64 -17.88
N GLU A 171 -12.74 -3.70 -17.00
CA GLU A 171 -13.54 -2.52 -17.36
C GLU A 171 -12.81 -1.60 -18.37
N ILE A 172 -11.52 -1.36 -18.17
CA ILE A 172 -10.71 -0.59 -19.12
C ILE A 172 -10.67 -1.28 -20.47
N ARG A 173 -10.44 -2.58 -20.51
CA ARG A 173 -10.40 -3.37 -21.75
C ARG A 173 -11.75 -3.39 -22.46
N ALA A 174 -12.86 -3.44 -21.72
CA ALA A 174 -14.19 -3.40 -22.30
C ALA A 174 -14.53 -2.04 -22.93
N LYS A 175 -14.04 -0.94 -22.33
CA LYS A 175 -14.27 0.43 -22.80
C LYS A 175 -13.33 0.88 -23.93
N ALA A 176 -12.10 0.33 -23.97
CA ALA A 176 -11.11 0.58 -24.99
C ALA A 176 -10.71 -0.72 -25.68
N PRO A 177 -11.58 -1.28 -26.54
CA PRO A 177 -11.37 -2.59 -27.12
C PRO A 177 -10.21 -2.64 -28.11
N GLY A 178 -9.53 -3.78 -28.13
CA GLY A 178 -8.60 -4.16 -29.17
C GLY A 178 -7.33 -3.31 -29.21
N ASP A 179 -7.02 -2.82 -30.40
CA ASP A 179 -5.76 -2.14 -30.70
C ASP A 179 -5.69 -0.67 -30.23
N GLN A 180 -6.80 -0.11 -29.76
CA GLN A 180 -6.83 1.26 -29.25
C GLN A 180 -6.00 1.43 -27.96
N LEU A 181 -6.04 0.42 -27.08
CA LEU A 181 -5.31 0.47 -25.81
C LEU A 181 -3.82 0.23 -26.03
N LYS A 182 -3.00 1.25 -25.80
CA LYS A 182 -1.54 1.24 -26.01
C LYS A 182 -0.76 0.72 -24.83
N GLY A 183 -1.32 0.81 -23.60
CA GLY A 183 -0.63 0.36 -22.41
C GLY A 183 -1.31 0.80 -21.12
N TYR A 184 -0.60 0.59 -20.01
CA TYR A 184 -1.12 0.86 -18.66
C TYR A 184 -0.12 1.66 -17.83
N ILE A 185 -0.65 2.52 -16.96
CA ILE A 185 0.08 3.14 -15.86
C ILE A 185 -0.41 2.52 -14.56
N LEU A 186 0.49 1.92 -13.79
CA LEU A 186 0.25 1.43 -12.43
C LEU A 186 0.84 2.45 -11.44
N ASP A 187 0.00 3.27 -10.83
CA ASP A 187 0.44 4.30 -9.88
C ASP A 187 0.44 3.78 -8.43
N LEU A 188 1.64 3.61 -7.88
CA LEU A 188 1.91 3.18 -6.52
C LEU A 188 2.47 4.32 -5.65
N ARG A 189 2.48 5.56 -6.12
CA ARG A 189 2.98 6.71 -5.36
C ARG A 189 2.15 6.90 -4.09
N ASN A 190 2.81 7.20 -2.98
CA ASN A 190 2.19 7.36 -1.66
C ASN A 190 1.36 6.15 -1.19
N ASN A 191 1.70 4.96 -1.66
CA ASN A 191 1.11 3.71 -1.20
C ASN A 191 2.02 3.08 -0.14
N PRO A 192 1.62 3.07 1.15
CA PRO A 192 2.48 2.58 2.24
C PRO A 192 2.64 1.06 2.28
N GLY A 193 1.98 0.34 1.36
CA GLY A 193 1.98 -1.10 1.30
C GLY A 193 0.70 -1.72 1.86
N GLY A 194 0.85 -2.82 2.59
CA GLY A 194 -0.23 -3.62 3.18
C GLY A 194 0.08 -5.11 3.14
N LEU A 195 -0.88 -5.92 2.77
CA LEU A 195 -0.78 -7.38 2.79
C LEU A 195 0.21 -7.92 1.74
N LEU A 196 1.07 -8.83 2.19
CA LEU A 196 2.04 -9.52 1.34
C LEU A 196 1.36 -10.35 0.23
N ASP A 197 0.35 -11.14 0.58
CA ASP A 197 -0.40 -11.97 -0.37
C ASP A 197 -1.05 -11.13 -1.48
N GLN A 198 -1.53 -9.93 -1.16
CA GLN A 198 -2.07 -9.02 -2.15
C GLN A 198 -0.98 -8.44 -3.06
N SER A 199 0.21 -8.13 -2.53
CA SER A 199 1.33 -7.70 -3.40
C SER A 199 1.78 -8.81 -4.35
N ILE A 200 1.76 -10.06 -3.88
CA ILE A 200 2.06 -11.24 -4.71
C ILE A 200 1.01 -11.37 -5.81
N SER A 201 -0.28 -11.35 -5.45
CA SER A 201 -1.38 -11.51 -6.42
C SER A 201 -1.48 -10.34 -7.41
N VAL A 202 -1.19 -9.11 -6.98
CA VAL A 202 -1.10 -7.95 -7.88
C VAL A 202 0.08 -8.06 -8.84
N SER A 203 1.25 -8.52 -8.37
CA SER A 203 2.40 -8.77 -9.26
C SER A 203 2.10 -9.89 -10.25
N ASP A 204 1.47 -10.97 -9.78
CA ASP A 204 1.04 -12.11 -10.58
C ASP A 204 0.12 -11.70 -11.74
N ALA A 205 -0.75 -10.70 -11.52
CA ALA A 205 -1.67 -10.17 -12.55
C ALA A 205 -0.97 -9.55 -13.78
N PHE A 206 0.33 -9.27 -13.69
CA PHE A 206 1.14 -8.71 -14.79
C PHE A 206 2.25 -9.65 -15.28
N LEU A 207 2.44 -10.80 -14.64
CA LEU A 207 3.54 -11.72 -14.93
C LEU A 207 3.02 -13.05 -15.48
N GLU A 208 3.84 -13.71 -16.29
CA GLU A 208 3.55 -15.05 -16.82
C GLU A 208 4.27 -16.15 -16.06
N ARG A 209 5.39 -15.83 -15.39
CA ARG A 209 6.26 -16.81 -14.71
C ARG A 209 7.36 -16.12 -13.90
N GLY A 210 8.01 -16.89 -13.06
CA GLY A 210 9.21 -16.52 -12.31
C GLY A 210 8.90 -16.09 -10.90
N GLU A 211 9.95 -15.90 -10.09
CA GLU A 211 9.82 -15.46 -8.70
C GLU A 211 9.27 -14.04 -8.63
N ILE A 212 8.34 -13.79 -7.72
CA ILE A 212 7.81 -12.45 -7.41
C ILE A 212 8.59 -11.83 -6.26
N VAL A 213 8.75 -12.57 -5.18
CA VAL A 213 9.40 -12.13 -3.95
C VAL A 213 9.87 -13.33 -3.16
N SER A 214 10.95 -13.17 -2.41
CA SER A 214 11.33 -14.10 -1.35
C SER A 214 11.44 -13.39 0.00
N THR A 215 11.18 -14.14 1.08
CA THR A 215 11.45 -13.70 2.45
C THR A 215 12.54 -14.55 3.04
N ARG A 216 13.41 -13.92 3.86
CA ARG A 216 14.45 -14.64 4.59
C ARG A 216 14.38 -14.22 6.05
N GLY A 217 14.17 -15.21 6.93
CA GLY A 217 14.18 -15.06 8.37
C GLY A 217 15.60 -15.09 8.93
N ARG A 218 15.69 -15.37 10.23
CA ARG A 218 16.97 -15.51 10.93
C ARG A 218 17.70 -16.79 10.49
N ASN A 219 16.96 -17.88 10.27
CA ASN A 219 17.47 -19.16 9.82
C ASN A 219 17.20 -19.35 8.33
N ALA A 220 18.11 -20.04 7.65
CA ALA A 220 17.99 -20.30 6.20
C ALA A 220 16.72 -21.10 5.84
N GLU A 221 16.28 -21.98 6.74
CA GLU A 221 15.08 -22.81 6.60
C GLU A 221 13.77 -21.98 6.60
N GLU A 222 13.80 -20.74 7.11
CA GLU A 222 12.66 -19.82 7.13
C GLU A 222 12.49 -19.08 5.80
N THR A 223 13.29 -19.41 4.78
CA THR A 223 13.19 -18.79 3.45
C THR A 223 11.94 -19.26 2.74
N GLN A 224 11.09 -18.31 2.34
CA GLN A 224 9.90 -18.58 1.53
C GLN A 224 10.03 -17.86 0.19
N ARG A 225 9.49 -18.46 -0.87
CA ARG A 225 9.51 -17.92 -2.24
C ARG A 225 8.14 -18.03 -2.87
N TRP A 226 7.74 -16.98 -3.55
CA TRP A 226 6.47 -16.94 -4.29
C TRP A 226 6.76 -16.69 -5.76
N ASN A 227 6.14 -17.51 -6.61
CA ASN A 227 6.30 -17.46 -8.05
C ASN A 227 4.99 -17.05 -8.74
N ALA A 228 5.13 -16.39 -9.87
CA ALA A 228 4.02 -16.04 -10.73
C ALA A 228 3.46 -17.29 -11.44
N ARG A 229 2.16 -17.21 -11.73
CA ARG A 229 1.42 -18.15 -12.57
C ARG A 229 1.12 -17.49 -13.91
N ALA A 230 0.94 -18.28 -14.95
CA ALA A 230 0.58 -17.76 -16.27
C ALA A 230 -0.77 -17.02 -16.24
N GLY A 231 -0.84 -15.86 -16.88
CA GLY A 231 -2.08 -15.11 -17.00
C GLY A 231 -1.96 -13.60 -16.86
N ASP A 232 -1.02 -12.97 -17.57
CA ASP A 232 -0.93 -11.51 -17.64
C ASP A 232 -2.25 -10.87 -18.10
N LEU A 233 -2.94 -10.19 -17.19
CA LEU A 233 -4.25 -9.57 -17.45
C LEU A 233 -4.18 -8.44 -18.47
N THR A 234 -3.00 -7.82 -18.65
CA THR A 234 -2.80 -6.75 -19.63
C THR A 234 -2.41 -7.27 -21.03
N GLN A 235 -2.32 -8.62 -21.18
CA GLN A 235 -2.02 -9.29 -22.45
C GLN A 235 -0.73 -8.80 -23.10
N GLY A 236 0.31 -8.60 -22.31
CA GLY A 236 1.63 -8.17 -22.77
C GLY A 236 1.71 -6.70 -23.16
N LYS A 237 0.65 -5.90 -23.01
CA LYS A 237 0.71 -4.46 -23.30
C LYS A 237 1.73 -3.76 -22.39
N PRO A 238 2.43 -2.72 -22.87
CA PRO A 238 3.41 -1.99 -22.07
C PRO A 238 2.83 -1.47 -20.75
N VAL A 239 3.64 -1.54 -19.68
CA VAL A 239 3.27 -1.04 -18.35
C VAL A 239 4.35 -0.10 -17.85
N ILE A 240 3.94 1.05 -17.32
CA ILE A 240 4.79 1.97 -16.55
C ILE A 240 4.30 1.95 -15.10
N VAL A 241 5.22 1.70 -14.16
CA VAL A 241 4.94 1.77 -12.72
C VAL A 241 5.45 3.09 -12.17
N LEU A 242 4.57 3.87 -11.52
CA LEU A 242 4.97 5.11 -10.86
C LEU A 242 5.24 4.87 -9.38
N ILE A 243 6.39 5.32 -8.89
CA ILE A 243 6.77 5.26 -7.47
C ILE A 243 7.33 6.60 -6.99
N ASN A 244 7.29 6.83 -5.67
CA ASN A 244 7.92 7.95 -5.00
C ASN A 244 8.36 7.58 -3.58
N GLY A 245 8.88 8.52 -2.81
CA GLY A 245 9.31 8.31 -1.42
C GLY A 245 8.23 7.84 -0.45
N GLY A 246 6.95 7.86 -0.84
CA GLY A 246 5.83 7.30 -0.07
C GLY A 246 5.42 5.89 -0.49
N SER A 247 6.06 5.32 -1.51
CA SER A 247 5.85 3.93 -1.93
C SER A 247 6.65 3.00 -1.03
N ALA A 248 5.99 2.12 -0.26
CA ALA A 248 6.66 1.30 0.74
C ALA A 248 6.17 -0.17 0.76
N SER A 249 7.02 -1.09 1.24
CA SER A 249 6.66 -2.47 1.57
C SER A 249 6.04 -3.22 0.38
N ALA A 250 4.75 -3.60 0.42
CA ALA A 250 4.03 -4.27 -0.66
C ALA A 250 4.13 -3.55 -2.02
N SER A 251 4.14 -2.21 -2.02
CA SER A 251 4.35 -1.43 -3.25
C SER A 251 5.75 -1.65 -3.83
N GLU A 252 6.75 -1.79 -2.97
CA GLU A 252 8.13 -2.03 -3.37
C GLU A 252 8.32 -3.46 -3.88
N ILE A 253 7.56 -4.42 -3.35
CA ILE A 253 7.51 -5.80 -3.85
C ILE A 253 7.00 -5.79 -5.30
N VAL A 254 5.85 -5.13 -5.56
CA VAL A 254 5.27 -5.05 -6.90
C VAL A 254 6.21 -4.33 -7.87
N ALA A 255 6.72 -3.15 -7.50
CA ALA A 255 7.63 -2.39 -8.36
C ALA A 255 8.92 -3.17 -8.66
N GLY A 256 9.53 -3.77 -7.62
CA GLY A 256 10.76 -4.56 -7.76
C GLY A 256 10.57 -5.83 -8.58
N ALA A 257 9.46 -6.54 -8.40
CA ALA A 257 9.15 -7.73 -9.20
C ALA A 257 8.99 -7.39 -10.69
N LEU A 258 8.15 -6.40 -11.01
CA LEU A 258 7.91 -6.00 -12.40
C LEU A 258 9.15 -5.41 -13.06
N GLN A 259 10.00 -4.69 -12.31
CA GLN A 259 11.28 -4.17 -12.77
C GLN A 259 12.28 -5.30 -13.07
N ASP A 260 12.48 -6.22 -12.13
CA ASP A 260 13.46 -7.31 -12.26
C ASP A 260 13.09 -8.27 -13.41
N HIS A 261 11.79 -8.49 -13.64
CA HIS A 261 11.29 -9.25 -14.79
C HIS A 261 11.30 -8.46 -16.10
N ARG A 262 11.66 -7.19 -16.08
CA ARG A 262 11.55 -6.28 -17.23
C ARG A 262 10.14 -6.28 -17.84
N ARG A 263 9.14 -6.49 -17.00
CA ARG A 263 7.74 -6.46 -17.40
C ARG A 263 7.21 -5.02 -17.46
N ALA A 264 7.73 -4.16 -16.62
CA ALA A 264 7.39 -2.75 -16.60
C ALA A 264 8.65 -1.87 -16.47
N THR A 265 8.56 -0.64 -16.97
CA THR A 265 9.50 0.43 -16.65
C THR A 265 9.04 1.15 -15.41
N VAL A 266 9.89 1.25 -14.40
CA VAL A 266 9.62 1.99 -13.17
C VAL A 266 10.05 3.44 -13.37
N LEU A 267 9.14 4.39 -13.16
CA LEU A 267 9.33 5.82 -13.35
C LEU A 267 9.01 6.60 -12.09
N GLY A 268 9.75 7.62 -11.79
CA GLY A 268 9.53 8.51 -10.65
C GLY A 268 10.78 8.73 -9.82
N THR A 269 10.65 8.63 -8.51
CA THR A 269 11.76 8.77 -7.56
C THR A 269 11.84 7.55 -6.66
N ARG A 270 13.01 7.33 -6.02
CA ARG A 270 13.25 6.17 -5.17
C ARG A 270 12.16 5.99 -4.14
N SER A 271 11.78 4.74 -3.90
CA SER A 271 10.80 4.35 -2.88
C SER A 271 11.36 4.45 -1.45
N PHE A 272 10.53 4.16 -0.46
CA PHE A 272 10.82 4.37 0.97
C PHE A 272 11.92 3.47 1.53
N GLY A 273 11.97 2.19 1.12
CA GLY A 273 12.95 1.21 1.59
C GLY A 273 12.49 0.30 2.73
N LYS A 274 11.18 0.09 2.90
CA LYS A 274 10.67 -0.82 3.93
C LYS A 274 10.71 -2.28 3.46
N GLY A 275 11.81 -2.94 3.70
CA GLY A 275 12.04 -4.34 3.35
C GLY A 275 11.82 -5.35 4.47
N SER A 276 11.16 -4.97 5.57
CA SER A 276 10.92 -5.82 6.73
C SER A 276 9.51 -6.42 6.74
N VAL A 277 9.43 -7.71 7.11
CA VAL A 277 8.17 -8.47 7.27
C VAL A 277 7.71 -8.36 8.71
N GLN A 278 6.46 -7.93 8.95
CA GLN A 278 5.84 -7.92 10.27
C GLN A 278 4.89 -9.09 10.41
N THR A 279 5.08 -9.89 11.46
CA THR A 279 4.14 -10.93 11.89
C THR A 279 3.25 -10.38 12.99
N ILE A 280 1.95 -10.61 12.86
CA ILE A 280 0.94 -10.24 13.85
C ILE A 280 0.62 -11.46 14.70
N ILE A 281 0.84 -11.35 16.01
CA ILE A 281 0.60 -12.40 16.98
C ILE A 281 -0.56 -11.95 17.88
N PRO A 282 -1.78 -12.46 17.68
CA PRO A 282 -2.93 -12.11 18.52
C PRO A 282 -2.73 -12.54 19.97
N LEU A 283 -3.13 -11.68 20.91
CA LEU A 283 -3.11 -11.92 22.36
C LEU A 283 -4.54 -11.95 22.94
N GLY A 284 -5.48 -12.53 22.19
CA GLY A 284 -6.88 -12.61 22.58
C GLY A 284 -7.51 -11.22 22.75
N SER A 285 -8.16 -10.99 23.88
CA SER A 285 -8.83 -9.71 24.19
C SER A 285 -7.86 -8.54 24.48
N GLN A 286 -6.57 -8.82 24.68
CA GLN A 286 -5.57 -7.81 25.02
C GLN A 286 -5.04 -7.04 23.80
N GLY A 287 -5.28 -7.56 22.58
CA GLY A 287 -4.76 -6.98 21.35
C GLY A 287 -3.81 -7.90 20.61
N ALA A 288 -2.67 -7.39 20.10
CA ALA A 288 -1.69 -8.19 19.37
C ALA A 288 -0.27 -7.64 19.51
N LEU A 289 0.72 -8.50 19.29
CA LEU A 289 2.08 -8.07 19.02
C LEU A 289 2.29 -7.98 17.50
N ARG A 290 2.95 -6.93 17.07
CA ARG A 290 3.48 -6.79 15.72
C ARG A 290 5.00 -6.83 15.80
N LEU A 291 5.60 -7.88 15.24
CA LEU A 291 7.03 -8.13 15.34
C LEU A 291 7.65 -8.28 13.96
N THR A 292 8.83 -7.72 13.75
CA THR A 292 9.63 -7.97 12.57
C THR A 292 10.27 -9.34 12.65
N THR A 293 10.02 -10.20 11.65
CA THR A 293 10.45 -11.61 11.63
C THR A 293 11.32 -11.98 10.45
N ALA A 294 11.25 -11.24 9.35
CA ALA A 294 11.99 -11.54 8.12
C ALA A 294 12.26 -10.27 7.29
N ARG A 295 12.99 -10.42 6.19
CA ARG A 295 13.22 -9.39 5.17
C ARG A 295 12.73 -9.84 3.81
N TYR A 296 12.31 -8.86 2.99
CA TYR A 296 11.93 -9.06 1.59
C TYR A 296 13.13 -8.92 0.65
N TYR A 297 13.12 -9.75 -0.38
CA TYR A 297 14.09 -9.71 -1.47
C TYR A 297 13.36 -9.77 -2.81
N THR A 298 13.80 -8.95 -3.75
CA THR A 298 13.28 -8.97 -5.13
C THR A 298 13.73 -10.23 -5.87
N PRO A 299 13.17 -10.56 -7.04
CA PRO A 299 13.57 -11.72 -7.84
C PRO A 299 15.07 -11.78 -8.15
N SER A 300 15.73 -10.64 -8.31
CA SER A 300 17.19 -10.59 -8.50
C SER A 300 18.01 -10.79 -7.23
N GLY A 301 17.35 -10.99 -6.07
CA GLY A 301 18.00 -11.16 -4.78
C GLY A 301 18.42 -9.86 -4.08
N ARG A 302 18.01 -8.70 -4.59
CA ARG A 302 18.25 -7.39 -3.94
C ARG A 302 17.40 -7.26 -2.68
N SER A 303 18.01 -6.81 -1.58
CA SER A 303 17.27 -6.42 -0.38
C SER A 303 16.57 -5.07 -0.61
N ILE A 304 15.29 -4.99 -0.22
CA ILE A 304 14.53 -3.72 -0.22
C ILE A 304 14.89 -2.88 1.01
N GLN A 305 15.29 -3.54 2.13
CA GLN A 305 15.50 -2.89 3.42
C GLN A 305 16.54 -1.78 3.37
N ALA A 306 16.14 -0.59 3.85
CA ALA A 306 16.95 0.63 3.95
C ALA A 306 17.54 1.13 2.61
N ARG A 307 17.04 0.63 1.49
CA ARG A 307 17.47 1.00 0.14
C ARG A 307 16.31 1.42 -0.76
N GLY A 308 15.23 0.66 -0.73
CA GLY A 308 14.09 0.84 -1.62
C GLY A 308 14.32 0.32 -3.04
N ILE A 309 13.46 0.77 -3.93
CA ILE A 309 13.51 0.51 -5.37
C ILE A 309 13.91 1.80 -6.07
N ASP A 310 15.03 1.75 -6.78
CA ASP A 310 15.45 2.84 -7.66
C ASP A 310 14.66 2.76 -8.98
N PRO A 311 14.03 3.85 -9.46
CA PRO A 311 13.31 3.81 -10.71
C PRO A 311 14.29 3.67 -11.91
N ASP A 312 13.81 3.06 -12.99
CA ASP A 312 14.54 3.01 -14.26
C ASP A 312 14.70 4.42 -14.86
N ILE A 313 13.61 5.19 -14.85
CA ILE A 313 13.57 6.58 -15.28
C ILE A 313 13.38 7.47 -14.06
N VAL A 314 14.45 8.13 -13.63
CA VAL A 314 14.39 9.11 -12.54
C VAL A 314 13.74 10.38 -13.04
N LEU A 315 12.60 10.73 -12.44
CA LEU A 315 11.87 11.95 -12.76
C LEU A 315 11.27 12.56 -11.49
N GLU A 316 11.82 13.67 -11.05
CA GLU A 316 11.32 14.39 -9.90
C GLU A 316 10.05 15.17 -10.24
N GLN A 317 9.11 15.19 -9.29
CA GLN A 317 7.95 16.05 -9.36
C GLN A 317 8.29 17.41 -8.73
N PRO A 318 8.19 18.52 -9.47
CA PRO A 318 8.41 19.85 -8.90
C PRO A 318 7.47 20.13 -7.72
N VAL A 319 8.04 20.52 -6.60
CA VAL A 319 7.27 20.86 -5.39
C VAL A 319 7.09 22.37 -5.33
N PRO A 320 5.85 22.88 -5.19
CA PRO A 320 5.58 24.29 -4.98
C PRO A 320 6.36 24.83 -3.77
N GLU A 321 6.85 26.07 -3.86
CA GLU A 321 7.75 26.65 -2.86
C GLU A 321 7.13 26.66 -1.44
N GLU A 322 5.86 26.98 -1.36
CA GLU A 322 5.10 26.97 -0.10
C GLU A 322 5.00 25.59 0.57
N LEU A 323 5.20 24.49 -0.18
CA LEU A 323 5.14 23.12 0.33
C LEU A 323 6.54 22.52 0.58
N ARG A 324 7.62 23.14 0.09
CA ARG A 324 8.99 22.59 0.18
C ARG A 324 9.42 22.29 1.60
N ALA A 325 9.13 23.20 2.54
CA ALA A 325 9.50 22.98 3.94
C ALA A 325 8.81 21.78 4.58
N ARG A 326 7.56 21.44 4.15
CA ARG A 326 6.80 20.31 4.65
C ARG A 326 7.19 18.98 4.01
N VAL A 327 7.70 19.01 2.78
CA VAL A 327 8.04 17.82 2.00
C VAL A 327 9.47 17.34 2.28
N SER A 328 10.37 18.23 2.72
CA SER A 328 11.79 17.94 2.99
C SER A 328 12.05 17.04 4.21
N GLU A 329 11.02 16.73 5.02
CA GLU A 329 11.16 15.92 6.24
C GLU A 329 11.02 14.41 6.03
N ASN A 330 10.72 13.94 4.83
CA ASN A 330 10.61 12.52 4.57
C ASN A 330 11.99 11.86 4.50
N ARG A 331 12.32 11.04 5.48
CA ARG A 331 13.68 10.48 5.67
C ARG A 331 13.87 9.07 5.12
N GLY A 332 12.86 8.43 4.55
CA GLY A 332 12.93 7.02 4.17
C GLY A 332 13.23 6.09 5.35
N GLU A 333 13.33 4.81 5.09
CA GLU A 333 13.60 3.78 6.12
C GLU A 333 14.96 3.97 6.81
N ALA A 334 16.01 4.22 6.03
CA ALA A 334 17.38 4.41 6.56
C ALA A 334 17.52 5.64 7.47
N GLY A 335 16.58 6.57 7.43
CA GLY A 335 16.51 7.74 8.30
C GLY A 335 15.79 7.48 9.62
N LEU A 336 15.14 6.35 9.82
CA LEU A 336 14.44 5.99 11.04
C LEU A 336 15.42 5.52 12.11
N ARG A 337 15.23 6.01 13.35
CA ARG A 337 16.05 5.58 14.47
C ARG A 337 15.80 4.09 14.76
N GLY A 338 16.85 3.30 14.79
CA GLY A 338 16.78 1.86 15.08
C GLY A 338 16.30 1.01 13.89
N HIS A 339 16.33 1.54 12.67
CA HIS A 339 16.03 0.73 11.48
C HIS A 339 16.96 -0.49 11.38
N LEU A 340 16.46 -1.54 10.77
CA LEU A 340 17.26 -2.73 10.50
C LEU A 340 18.23 -2.45 9.35
N ASN A 341 19.49 -2.71 9.55
CA ASN A 341 20.52 -2.55 8.51
C ASN A 341 20.20 -3.45 7.30
N SER A 342 20.55 -2.99 6.10
CA SER A 342 20.34 -3.77 4.86
C SER A 342 21.11 -5.09 4.83
N GLY A 343 22.22 -5.17 5.58
CA GLY A 343 23.06 -6.35 5.77
C GLY A 343 24.03 -6.66 4.63
N GLN A 344 23.86 -6.11 3.44
CA GLN A 344 24.70 -6.43 2.27
C GLN A 344 24.99 -5.27 1.33
N GLN A 345 24.37 -4.11 1.49
CA GLN A 345 24.46 -3.00 0.53
C GLN A 345 24.53 -1.66 1.24
N GLN A 346 25.10 -0.68 0.57
CA GLN A 346 25.16 0.68 1.07
C GLN A 346 23.73 1.21 1.27
N GLU A 347 23.45 1.66 2.48
CA GLU A 347 22.18 2.26 2.86
C GLU A 347 22.06 3.65 2.24
N GLU A 348 20.86 3.98 1.80
CA GLU A 348 20.61 5.26 1.17
C GLU A 348 19.72 6.12 2.07
N ARG A 349 20.32 7.15 2.64
CA ARG A 349 19.66 8.06 3.60
C ARG A 349 18.91 9.21 2.95
N SER A 350 19.09 9.42 1.66
CA SER A 350 18.37 10.50 0.95
C SER A 350 16.90 10.13 0.77
N ALA A 351 16.02 10.99 1.23
CA ALA A 351 14.59 10.83 1.06
C ALA A 351 14.14 11.40 -0.28
N SER A 352 13.24 10.70 -0.95
CA SER A 352 12.54 11.20 -2.12
C SER A 352 11.26 11.93 -1.71
N SER A 353 10.85 12.90 -2.53
CA SER A 353 9.61 13.63 -2.33
C SER A 353 8.38 12.69 -2.36
N VAL A 354 7.40 12.99 -1.50
CA VAL A 354 6.07 12.35 -1.48
C VAL A 354 5.00 13.21 -2.15
N TYR A 355 5.40 14.37 -2.70
CA TYR A 355 4.45 15.29 -3.31
C TYR A 355 3.88 14.72 -4.61
N VAL A 356 2.56 14.74 -4.72
CA VAL A 356 1.80 14.41 -5.93
C VAL A 356 0.82 15.55 -6.18
N PRO A 357 0.83 16.21 -7.35
CA PRO A 357 -0.09 17.27 -7.66
C PRO A 357 -1.55 16.82 -7.63
N ARG A 358 -2.46 17.74 -7.32
CA ARG A 358 -3.91 17.47 -7.41
C ARG A 358 -4.39 17.44 -8.86
N GLU A 359 -3.89 18.39 -9.66
CA GLU A 359 -4.26 18.55 -11.07
C GLU A 359 -3.29 17.74 -11.94
N GLN A 360 -3.82 16.91 -12.82
CA GLN A 360 -3.01 16.08 -13.72
C GLN A 360 -2.10 16.90 -14.63
N LYS A 361 -2.54 18.09 -15.07
CA LYS A 361 -1.71 18.99 -15.92
C LYS A 361 -0.37 19.35 -15.30
N ASP A 362 -0.30 19.37 -13.97
CA ASP A 362 0.87 19.70 -13.16
C ASP A 362 1.71 18.46 -12.80
N ASP A 363 1.19 17.24 -13.09
CA ASP A 363 1.84 15.97 -12.79
C ASP A 363 2.78 15.55 -13.94
N VAL A 364 4.04 15.95 -13.83
CA VAL A 364 5.04 15.66 -14.86
C VAL A 364 5.32 14.17 -15.02
N GLN A 365 5.12 13.37 -13.94
CA GLN A 365 5.37 11.94 -13.97
C GLN A 365 4.28 11.20 -14.76
N ILE A 366 2.99 11.50 -14.50
CA ILE A 366 1.88 10.95 -15.30
C ILE A 366 2.00 11.41 -16.75
N ASN A 367 2.24 12.70 -17.00
CA ASN A 367 2.30 13.23 -18.35
C ASN A 367 3.46 12.60 -19.16
N THR A 368 4.63 12.41 -18.53
CA THR A 368 5.75 11.71 -19.18
C THR A 368 5.41 10.23 -19.44
N ALA A 369 4.75 9.55 -18.51
CA ALA A 369 4.33 8.16 -18.72
C ALA A 369 3.35 8.03 -19.90
N LEU A 370 2.40 8.97 -20.04
CA LEU A 370 1.48 9.04 -21.18
C LEU A 370 2.20 9.27 -22.49
N GLU A 371 3.17 10.20 -22.53
CA GLU A 371 3.97 10.49 -23.71
C GLU A 371 4.79 9.27 -24.16
N LEU A 372 5.42 8.56 -23.23
CA LEU A 372 6.18 7.33 -23.50
C LEU A 372 5.26 6.23 -24.07
N LEU A 373 4.13 5.96 -23.43
CA LEU A 373 3.17 4.94 -23.88
C LEU A 373 2.56 5.27 -25.26
N ARG A 374 2.36 6.55 -25.57
CA ARG A 374 1.86 7.01 -26.87
C ARG A 374 2.94 7.07 -27.96
N GLY A 375 4.20 6.98 -27.56
CA GLY A 375 5.33 7.08 -28.48
C GLY A 375 5.64 8.50 -28.94
N THR A 376 5.10 9.54 -28.29
CA THR A 376 5.41 10.96 -28.55
C THR A 376 6.71 11.39 -27.87
N LYS A 377 7.20 10.60 -26.90
CA LYS A 377 8.49 10.72 -26.24
C LYS A 377 9.20 9.37 -26.27
N THR A 378 10.51 9.36 -26.36
CA THR A 378 11.33 8.15 -26.35
C THR A 378 12.32 8.21 -25.19
N ASP A 379 12.55 7.06 -24.56
CA ASP A 379 13.58 6.86 -23.54
C ASP A 379 14.23 5.49 -23.77
N PRO A 380 15.56 5.34 -23.65
CA PRO A 380 16.25 4.07 -23.86
C PRO A 380 15.83 2.96 -22.88
N LYS A 381 15.22 3.32 -21.76
CA LYS A 381 14.74 2.42 -20.73
C LYS A 381 13.26 2.04 -20.88
N PHE A 382 12.58 2.58 -21.90
CA PHE A 382 11.20 2.24 -22.23
C PHE A 382 11.01 1.91 -23.72
N PRO A 383 10.34 0.79 -24.06
CA PRO A 383 9.98 -0.33 -23.18
C PRO A 383 11.20 -1.05 -22.65
N PRO A 384 11.09 -1.80 -21.52
CA PRO A 384 12.24 -2.49 -20.95
C PRO A 384 12.79 -3.51 -21.94
N GLN A 385 14.10 -3.49 -22.18
CA GLN A 385 14.75 -4.43 -23.06
C GLN A 385 14.74 -5.83 -22.44
N PRO A 386 14.41 -6.91 -23.19
CA PRO A 386 14.51 -8.27 -22.68
C PRO A 386 15.94 -8.54 -22.22
N ARG A 387 16.12 -9.27 -21.10
CA ARG A 387 17.46 -9.73 -20.71
C ARG A 387 18.04 -10.50 -21.89
N ARG A 388 19.19 -10.05 -22.41
CA ARG A 388 19.99 -10.93 -23.28
C ARG A 388 20.21 -12.22 -22.47
N ALA A 389 19.80 -13.35 -23.03
CA ALA A 389 20.11 -14.63 -22.42
C ALA A 389 21.63 -14.63 -22.18
N GLU A 390 22.06 -14.55 -20.91
CA GLU A 390 23.45 -14.81 -20.60
C GLU A 390 23.69 -16.24 -21.13
N ALA A 391 24.61 -16.34 -22.09
CA ALA A 391 25.04 -17.62 -22.62
C ALA A 391 25.39 -18.46 -21.40
N THR A 392 24.64 -19.52 -21.15
CA THR A 392 24.94 -20.48 -20.09
C THR A 392 26.42 -20.85 -20.31
N PRO A 393 27.32 -20.63 -19.32
CA PRO A 393 28.69 -21.04 -19.48
C PRO A 393 28.65 -22.51 -19.82
N ALA A 394 29.24 -22.87 -20.98
CA ALA A 394 29.32 -24.27 -21.43
C ALA A 394 29.84 -25.10 -20.26
N SER A 395 29.07 -26.10 -19.83
CA SER A 395 29.51 -27.07 -18.83
C SER A 395 30.90 -27.54 -19.24
N PRO A 396 31.89 -27.49 -18.34
CA PRO A 396 33.21 -28.02 -18.69
C PRO A 396 33.07 -29.46 -19.18
N ALA A 397 33.54 -29.70 -20.38
CA ALA A 397 33.53 -31.03 -20.97
C ALA A 397 34.17 -32.04 -19.99
N THR A 398 33.41 -33.04 -19.61
CA THR A 398 33.90 -34.15 -18.80
C THR A 398 35.12 -34.75 -19.50
N PRO A 399 36.30 -34.85 -18.86
CA PRO A 399 37.46 -35.47 -19.50
C PRO A 399 37.13 -36.90 -19.87
N ALA A 400 37.41 -37.28 -21.11
CA ALA A 400 37.23 -38.64 -21.59
C ALA A 400 38.01 -39.61 -20.70
N ALA A 401 37.35 -40.65 -20.24
CA ALA A 401 37.99 -41.76 -19.49
C ALA A 401 39.12 -42.38 -20.32
N PRO A 402 40.28 -42.70 -19.71
CA PRO A 402 41.38 -43.34 -20.41
C PRO A 402 40.98 -44.76 -20.92
N ALA A 403 41.28 -45.02 -22.17
CA ALA A 403 41.03 -46.31 -22.80
C ALA A 403 41.76 -47.46 -22.05
N ALA A 404 41.01 -48.49 -21.76
CA ALA A 404 41.57 -49.75 -21.15
C ALA A 404 42.63 -50.41 -22.06
N PRO A 405 43.70 -50.97 -21.51
CA PRO A 405 44.72 -51.62 -22.31
C PRO A 405 44.18 -52.91 -22.91
N THR A 406 44.31 -53.05 -24.22
CA THR A 406 44.04 -54.28 -24.96
C THR A 406 45.10 -55.31 -24.63
N THR A 407 44.77 -56.40 -23.95
CA THR A 407 45.57 -57.59 -23.78
C THR A 407 45.48 -58.38 -25.08
N ARG A 408 46.64 -58.54 -25.78
CA ARG A 408 46.83 -59.55 -26.83
C ARG A 408 47.18 -60.86 -26.18
N GLN A 409 46.47 -61.89 -26.52
CA GLN A 409 46.98 -63.30 -26.62
C GLN A 409 47.27 -63.60 -28.04
#